data_8c8816ca8436369ef2c44f16bbee9992
#
_entry.id   8c8816ca8436369ef2c44f16bbee9992
#
_cell.length_a   1.000
_cell.length_b   1.000
_cell.length_c   1.000
_cell.angle_alpha   90.00
_cell.angle_beta   90.00
_cell.angle_gamma   90.00
#
_symmetry.space_group_name_H-M   'P 1'
#
loop_
_entity.id
_entity.type
_entity.pdbx_description
1 polymer ?
#
loop_
_entity_poly.entity_id
_entity_poly.type
_entity_poly.pdbx_seq_one_letter_code
_entity_poly.pdbx_strand_id
1 'polypeptide(L)'
;MYELNDFNSIQISIASPEKIREWSYGEVTKPETINYRTQKPERDGLFCEKIFGPTKDWECHCGKYKRIRYKGIVCEKCGVEVTRAKVRRERMGHIELAAPVSHIWYFRGVPSKIGLLLDMGPKSLEQVIYFASYAVLDAGFVNKLVVLRHDGDLRTRAGGMNAAVVGLSEVKEVKTFAAKDEAKAALAQALEGELCADESLLSSVRDLNNIADNSAAAAKIAGDMQAMLEKSKDGAVMEFYSLKERTADGEKTYVLNRRRAKLVHDESFESEEELTAFLEQMEGESITYKQVINDRKLREIEDALGESDVTGLKVGMGAEAIRELLMAVDLEEESRLAKEIIESNATGPKRVKAIKRIEIIEAFRKSGNKPEWMVLTVLPVIPPDLRPMVQLDGGRFASSDLNDLYRRVINRNNRLKRMIELGAPEMIVKNEKRMLQEAVDALIDNGRRGKPLSGPSNRELKSLSGLLRGKQGRFRQNLLGKRVDYSGRSVIVVGPELKIYQCGLPKEMAI
;
A
#
# COMPACT_ATOMS: atom_id res chain seq x y z
N MET A 1 -19.36 19.55 25.42
CA MET A 1 -18.58 18.31 25.42
C MET A 1 -19.59 17.20 25.47
N TYR A 2 -19.88 16.54 24.34
CA TYR A 2 -20.81 15.41 24.30
C TYR A 2 -20.25 14.31 25.22
N GLU A 3 -21.06 13.78 26.11
CA GLU A 3 -20.66 12.64 26.91
C GLU A 3 -20.45 11.45 25.97
N LEU A 4 -19.33 10.75 26.12
CA LEU A 4 -18.91 9.59 25.28
C LEU A 4 -19.95 8.46 25.18
N ASN A 5 -21.04 8.54 25.93
CA ASN A 5 -22.12 7.56 25.95
C ASN A 5 -23.37 7.98 25.18
N ASP A 6 -23.38 9.16 24.57
CA ASP A 6 -24.56 9.74 23.93
C ASP A 6 -24.49 9.58 22.40
N PHE A 7 -24.47 8.32 21.93
CA PHE A 7 -24.43 7.98 20.51
C PHE A 7 -25.47 6.89 20.18
N ASN A 8 -26.08 6.95 19.03
CA ASN A 8 -27.06 5.97 18.54
C ASN A 8 -26.43 4.88 17.66
N SER A 9 -25.27 5.15 17.06
CA SER A 9 -24.60 4.23 16.14
C SER A 9 -23.09 4.41 16.15
N ILE A 10 -22.39 3.37 15.75
CA ILE A 10 -20.93 3.37 15.56
C ILE A 10 -20.64 3.02 14.11
N GLN A 11 -19.82 3.85 13.45
CA GLN A 11 -19.31 3.57 12.12
C GLN A 11 -17.84 3.16 12.20
N ILE A 12 -17.49 2.06 11.52
CA ILE A 12 -16.12 1.59 11.41
C ILE A 12 -15.64 1.91 9.99
N SER A 13 -14.54 2.65 9.88
CA SER A 13 -13.92 3.02 8.62
C SER A 13 -12.40 2.93 8.70
N ILE A 14 -11.72 3.04 7.56
CA ILE A 14 -10.25 3.14 7.51
C ILE A 14 -9.88 4.59 7.81
N ALA A 15 -8.92 4.79 8.73
CA ALA A 15 -8.43 6.13 9.04
C ALA A 15 -7.37 6.58 8.01
N SER A 16 -7.53 7.80 7.49
CA SER A 16 -6.49 8.44 6.70
C SER A 16 -5.31 8.88 7.57
N PRO A 17 -4.11 9.10 7.00
CA PRO A 17 -2.97 9.64 7.72
C PRO A 17 -3.28 10.98 8.40
N GLU A 18 -4.04 11.85 7.73
CA GLU A 18 -4.48 13.15 8.24
C GLU A 18 -5.37 12.99 9.46
N LYS A 19 -6.29 12.02 9.40
CA LYS A 19 -7.21 11.72 10.52
C LYS A 19 -6.47 11.20 11.74
N ILE A 20 -5.42 10.38 11.54
CA ILE A 20 -4.57 9.90 12.63
C ILE A 20 -3.81 11.06 13.29
N ARG A 21 -3.30 12.01 12.48
CA ARG A 21 -2.65 13.22 13.02
C ARG A 21 -3.62 14.13 13.77
N GLU A 22 -4.85 14.25 13.28
CA GLU A 22 -5.92 15.01 13.96
C GLU A 22 -6.24 14.44 15.35
N TRP A 23 -6.29 13.11 15.48
CA TRP A 23 -6.52 12.48 16.79
C TRP A 23 -5.33 12.60 17.73
N SER A 24 -4.14 12.82 17.20
CA SER A 24 -2.90 12.79 17.95
C SER A 24 -2.59 14.12 18.62
N TYR A 25 -2.09 14.05 19.85
CA TYR A 25 -1.59 15.19 20.61
C TYR A 25 -0.07 15.42 20.43
N GLY A 26 0.60 14.57 19.65
CA GLY A 26 2.01 14.73 19.30
C GLY A 26 2.70 13.45 18.83
N GLU A 27 3.88 13.62 18.24
CA GLU A 27 4.70 12.52 17.73
C GLU A 27 5.51 11.87 18.86
N VAL A 28 5.49 10.54 18.90
CA VAL A 28 6.32 9.72 19.79
C VAL A 28 7.60 9.34 19.06
N THR A 29 8.71 9.97 19.40
CA THR A 29 9.99 9.76 18.72
C THR A 29 10.95 8.83 19.47
N LYS A 30 10.75 8.68 20.79
CA LYS A 30 11.65 7.93 21.67
C LYS A 30 11.02 6.62 22.13
N PRO A 31 11.81 5.52 22.17
CA PRO A 31 11.34 4.22 22.66
C PRO A 31 11.26 4.13 24.18
N GLU A 32 11.82 5.09 24.90
CA GLU A 32 11.85 5.13 26.36
C GLU A 32 10.44 5.29 26.93
N THR A 33 10.21 4.64 28.08
CA THR A 33 8.93 4.67 28.78
C THR A 33 8.99 5.62 29.99
N ILE A 34 9.67 5.20 31.02
CA ILE A 34 9.90 5.95 32.27
C ILE A 34 11.36 5.95 32.62
N ASN A 35 11.80 7.00 33.29
CA ASN A 35 13.13 7.10 33.87
C ASN A 35 13.15 6.31 35.18
N TYR A 36 13.97 5.26 35.27
CA TYR A 36 14.03 4.37 36.43
C TYR A 36 14.50 5.09 37.72
N ARG A 37 15.31 6.14 37.60
CA ARG A 37 15.83 6.92 38.74
C ARG A 37 14.77 7.86 39.30
N THR A 38 14.07 8.58 38.40
CA THR A 38 13.10 9.62 38.79
C THR A 38 11.67 9.09 38.85
N GLN A 39 11.44 7.91 38.29
CA GLN A 39 10.11 7.27 38.10
C GLN A 39 9.12 8.13 37.29
N LYS A 40 9.64 9.14 36.59
CA LYS A 40 8.83 10.02 35.75
C LYS A 40 8.85 9.59 34.28
N PRO A 41 7.76 9.83 33.51
CA PRO A 41 7.72 9.59 32.09
C PRO A 41 8.80 10.38 31.35
N GLU A 42 9.49 9.71 30.42
CA GLU A 42 10.46 10.37 29.55
C GLU A 42 9.77 11.27 28.53
N ARG A 43 10.41 12.38 28.19
CA ARG A 43 9.91 13.34 27.21
C ARG A 43 9.99 12.73 25.82
N ASP A 44 8.92 12.93 25.02
CA ASP A 44 8.74 12.42 23.66
C ASP A 44 8.76 10.88 23.56
N GLY A 45 8.67 10.20 24.71
CA GLY A 45 8.56 8.74 24.82
C GLY A 45 7.12 8.25 24.89
N LEU A 46 6.98 6.93 25.04
CA LEU A 46 5.68 6.24 25.05
C LEU A 46 4.71 6.64 26.18
N PHE A 47 5.21 7.29 27.24
CA PHE A 47 4.42 7.78 28.39
C PHE A 47 4.50 9.29 28.57
N CYS A 48 5.01 10.04 27.58
CA CYS A 48 5.24 11.48 27.65
C CYS A 48 4.02 12.24 28.13
N GLU A 49 4.21 13.07 29.19
CA GLU A 49 3.11 13.87 29.75
C GLU A 49 2.71 15.04 28.83
N LYS A 50 3.61 15.52 27.97
CA LYS A 50 3.31 16.56 26.98
C LYS A 50 2.30 16.06 25.94
N ILE A 51 2.43 14.79 25.50
CA ILE A 51 1.58 14.17 24.48
C ILE A 51 0.30 13.64 25.11
N PHE A 52 0.42 12.83 26.16
CA PHE A 52 -0.69 12.07 26.71
C PHE A 52 -1.37 12.71 27.94
N GLY A 53 -0.80 13.79 28.45
CA GLY A 53 -1.31 14.45 29.65
C GLY A 53 -0.56 14.09 30.93
N PRO A 54 -0.84 14.83 32.04
CA PRO A 54 -0.15 14.68 33.30
C PRO A 54 -0.46 13.35 34.00
N THR A 55 0.49 12.89 34.83
CA THR A 55 0.32 11.67 35.64
C THR A 55 -0.47 11.94 36.93
N LYS A 56 -0.50 13.17 37.41
CA LYS A 56 -1.26 13.62 38.59
C LYS A 56 -2.25 14.68 38.19
N ASP A 57 -3.42 14.66 38.82
CA ASP A 57 -4.46 15.67 38.60
C ASP A 57 -3.92 17.09 38.89
N TRP A 58 -4.11 17.97 37.92
CA TRP A 58 -3.83 19.39 38.03
C TRP A 58 -2.35 19.75 38.34
N GLU A 59 -1.41 18.88 38.00
CA GLU A 59 0.02 19.09 38.19
C GLU A 59 0.77 18.91 36.83
N CYS A 60 1.64 19.90 36.50
CA CYS A 60 2.52 19.77 35.35
C CYS A 60 3.77 18.93 35.69
N HIS A 61 4.46 18.38 34.69
CA HIS A 61 5.65 17.52 34.89
C HIS A 61 6.74 18.14 35.75
N CYS A 62 7.05 19.43 35.58
CA CYS A 62 8.11 20.14 36.34
C CYS A 62 7.64 20.62 37.71
N GLY A 63 6.35 20.51 38.04
CA GLY A 63 5.80 20.96 39.34
C GLY A 63 5.63 22.47 39.50
N LYS A 64 5.84 23.29 38.44
CA LYS A 64 5.63 24.75 38.47
C LYS A 64 4.16 25.08 38.75
N TYR A 65 3.26 24.39 38.08
CA TYR A 65 1.82 24.56 38.27
C TYR A 65 1.26 23.34 38.99
N LYS A 66 0.65 23.59 40.14
CA LYS A 66 -0.03 22.57 40.97
C LYS A 66 -1.34 23.15 41.44
N ARG A 67 -2.41 22.58 41.30
CA ARG A 67 -3.77 22.93 41.73
C ARG A 67 -4.69 23.31 40.57
N ILE A 68 -5.98 23.10 40.81
CA ILE A 68 -7.09 23.28 39.86
C ILE A 68 -7.19 24.71 39.29
N ARG A 69 -6.74 25.72 40.02
CA ARG A 69 -6.78 27.15 39.56
C ARG A 69 -6.00 27.39 38.26
N TYR A 70 -5.07 26.50 37.92
CA TYR A 70 -4.28 26.54 36.68
C TYR A 70 -4.81 25.64 35.56
N LYS A 71 -6.06 25.20 35.69
CA LYS A 71 -6.71 24.33 34.67
C LYS A 71 -6.57 24.89 33.26
N GLY A 72 -6.14 24.06 32.31
CA GLY A 72 -6.01 24.41 30.90
C GLY A 72 -4.76 25.19 30.51
N ILE A 73 -3.93 25.59 31.48
CA ILE A 73 -2.66 26.28 31.20
C ILE A 73 -1.63 25.27 30.71
N VAL A 74 -0.98 25.56 29.59
CA VAL A 74 0.18 24.81 29.09
C VAL A 74 1.43 25.39 29.74
N CYS A 75 2.18 24.57 30.47
CA CYS A 75 3.38 25.01 31.17
C CYS A 75 4.48 25.41 30.18
N GLU A 76 4.99 26.64 30.27
CA GLU A 76 6.03 27.17 29.38
C GLU A 76 7.36 26.38 29.51
N LYS A 77 7.64 25.81 30.71
CA LYS A 77 8.89 25.08 30.99
C LYS A 77 8.86 23.64 30.46
N CYS A 78 7.76 22.90 30.67
CA CYS A 78 7.70 21.49 30.33
C CYS A 78 6.71 21.15 29.21
N GLY A 79 5.89 22.12 28.76
CA GLY A 79 4.91 21.94 27.69
C GLY A 79 3.70 21.06 28.06
N VAL A 80 3.54 20.72 29.35
CA VAL A 80 2.43 19.87 29.81
C VAL A 80 1.23 20.73 30.15
N GLU A 81 0.07 20.36 29.63
CA GLU A 81 -1.19 21.01 29.99
C GLU A 81 -1.67 20.57 31.38
N VAL A 82 -2.09 21.53 32.18
CA VAL A 82 -2.61 21.30 33.54
C VAL A 82 -4.07 20.83 33.44
N THR A 83 -4.28 19.51 33.46
CA THR A 83 -5.60 18.87 33.35
C THR A 83 -5.69 17.67 34.28
N ARG A 84 -6.81 16.94 34.23
CA ARG A 84 -6.97 15.72 35.00
C ARG A 84 -6.15 14.58 34.41
N ALA A 85 -5.59 13.70 35.23
CA ALA A 85 -4.85 12.52 34.79
C ALA A 85 -5.71 11.56 33.92
N LYS A 86 -7.04 11.59 34.06
CA LYS A 86 -7.98 10.79 33.26
C LYS A 86 -7.78 10.94 31.76
N VAL A 87 -7.29 12.10 31.28
CA VAL A 87 -7.02 12.32 29.84
C VAL A 87 -5.99 11.35 29.28
N ARG A 88 -5.13 10.75 30.12
CA ARG A 88 -4.18 9.70 29.71
C ARG A 88 -4.84 8.39 29.23
N ARG A 89 -6.15 8.24 29.46
CA ARG A 89 -6.95 7.15 28.91
C ARG A 89 -7.54 7.50 27.54
N GLU A 90 -7.56 8.76 27.17
CA GLU A 90 -8.26 9.30 26.00
C GLU A 90 -7.32 9.81 24.91
N ARG A 91 -6.21 10.45 25.29
CA ARG A 91 -5.29 11.08 24.36
C ARG A 91 -4.43 10.06 23.62
N MET A 92 -4.45 10.18 22.30
CA MET A 92 -3.60 9.41 21.40
C MET A 92 -2.34 10.17 21.00
N GLY A 93 -1.29 9.44 20.65
CA GLY A 93 -0.12 9.94 19.96
C GLY A 93 -0.01 9.29 18.57
N HIS A 94 1.06 9.62 17.85
CA HIS A 94 1.38 8.98 16.58
C HIS A 94 2.89 8.77 16.41
N ILE A 95 3.25 7.93 15.46
CA ILE A 95 4.63 7.72 15.00
C ILE A 95 4.65 7.97 13.50
N GLU A 96 5.47 8.92 13.04
CA GLU A 96 5.74 9.12 11.62
C GLU A 96 6.69 8.03 11.12
N LEU A 97 6.23 7.21 10.20
CA LEU A 97 7.02 6.12 9.65
C LEU A 97 8.00 6.63 8.59
N ALA A 98 9.26 6.19 8.67
CA ALA A 98 10.31 6.54 7.71
C ALA A 98 10.08 5.93 6.32
N ALA A 99 9.30 4.86 6.25
CA ALA A 99 8.85 4.23 5.02
C ALA A 99 7.41 3.73 5.20
N PRO A 100 6.58 3.75 4.14
CA PRO A 100 5.23 3.19 4.18
C PRO A 100 5.25 1.71 4.59
N VAL A 101 4.22 1.27 5.31
CA VAL A 101 4.07 -0.12 5.80
C VAL A 101 2.68 -0.63 5.43
N SER A 102 2.58 -1.80 4.84
CA SER A 102 1.31 -2.42 4.49
C SER A 102 0.60 -2.95 5.73
N HIS A 103 -0.69 -2.67 5.88
CA HIS A 103 -1.47 -3.16 7.01
C HIS A 103 -1.77 -4.64 6.86
N ILE A 104 -1.30 -5.47 7.79
CA ILE A 104 -1.36 -6.93 7.71
C ILE A 104 -2.79 -7.50 7.60
N TRP A 105 -3.81 -6.84 8.14
CA TRP A 105 -5.19 -7.31 8.03
C TRP A 105 -5.73 -7.27 6.60
N TYR A 106 -5.32 -6.26 5.82
CA TYR A 106 -5.76 -6.10 4.43
C TYR A 106 -4.91 -6.92 3.46
N PHE A 107 -3.67 -7.22 3.85
CA PHE A 107 -2.76 -8.07 3.09
C PHE A 107 -3.00 -9.56 3.36
N ARG A 108 -2.95 -10.01 4.63
CA ARG A 108 -3.05 -11.42 5.06
C ARG A 108 -4.47 -11.88 5.40
N GLY A 109 -5.47 -11.06 5.13
CA GLY A 109 -6.87 -11.47 5.21
C GLY A 109 -7.17 -12.60 4.22
N VAL A 110 -8.19 -13.40 4.48
CA VAL A 110 -8.67 -14.42 3.54
C VAL A 110 -10.11 -14.07 3.19
N PRO A 111 -10.36 -13.58 1.98
CA PRO A 111 -9.41 -13.20 0.93
C PRO A 111 -8.63 -11.89 1.23
N SER A 112 -7.45 -11.74 0.62
CA SER A 112 -6.67 -10.51 0.71
C SER A 112 -7.40 -9.34 0.06
N LYS A 113 -7.64 -8.26 0.80
CA LYS A 113 -8.32 -7.07 0.27
C LYS A 113 -7.45 -6.35 -0.78
N ILE A 114 -6.17 -6.14 -0.46
CA ILE A 114 -5.19 -5.57 -1.39
C ILE A 114 -5.05 -6.46 -2.63
N GLY A 115 -4.95 -7.79 -2.44
CA GLY A 115 -4.81 -8.73 -3.54
C GLY A 115 -6.00 -8.74 -4.50
N LEU A 116 -7.22 -8.66 -3.98
CA LEU A 116 -8.42 -8.59 -4.81
C LEU A 116 -8.53 -7.26 -5.56
N LEU A 117 -8.18 -6.14 -4.92
CA LEU A 117 -8.26 -4.82 -5.54
C LEU A 117 -7.22 -4.65 -6.65
N LEU A 118 -5.98 -5.07 -6.41
CA LEU A 118 -4.90 -5.02 -7.39
C LEU A 118 -4.90 -6.16 -8.41
N ASP A 119 -5.74 -7.16 -8.22
CA ASP A 119 -5.75 -8.42 -8.98
C ASP A 119 -4.44 -9.22 -8.88
N MET A 120 -3.74 -9.08 -7.76
CA MET A 120 -2.46 -9.76 -7.49
C MET A 120 -2.63 -10.97 -6.59
N GLY A 121 -1.87 -12.03 -6.87
CA GLY A 121 -1.83 -13.23 -6.03
C GLY A 121 -1.21 -12.98 -4.65
N PRO A 122 -1.63 -13.72 -3.60
CA PRO A 122 -1.08 -13.53 -2.25
C PRO A 122 0.44 -13.74 -2.17
N LYS A 123 0.99 -14.68 -2.93
CA LYS A 123 2.43 -14.97 -2.99
C LYS A 123 3.20 -13.82 -3.64
N SER A 124 2.68 -13.28 -4.73
CA SER A 124 3.27 -12.13 -5.43
C SER A 124 3.29 -10.89 -4.54
N LEU A 125 2.18 -10.60 -3.86
CA LEU A 125 2.11 -9.51 -2.87
C LEU A 125 3.12 -9.69 -1.73
N GLU A 126 3.25 -10.90 -1.22
CA GLU A 126 4.21 -11.19 -0.15
C GLU A 126 5.64 -10.92 -0.60
N GLN A 127 6.00 -11.35 -1.80
CA GLN A 127 7.35 -11.12 -2.35
C GLN A 127 7.66 -9.63 -2.48
N VAL A 128 6.70 -8.82 -2.92
CA VAL A 128 6.88 -7.37 -3.04
C VAL A 128 6.95 -6.69 -1.67
N ILE A 129 5.98 -6.93 -0.79
CA ILE A 129 5.88 -6.26 0.52
C ILE A 129 7.12 -6.51 1.38
N TYR A 130 7.70 -7.72 1.32
CA TYR A 130 8.87 -8.10 2.11
C TYR A 130 10.20 -8.00 1.36
N PHE A 131 10.24 -7.21 0.29
CA PHE A 131 11.47 -6.86 -0.44
C PHE A 131 12.22 -8.06 -1.05
N ALA A 132 11.49 -9.10 -1.47
CA ALA A 132 12.05 -10.25 -2.19
C ALA A 132 11.99 -10.09 -3.72
N SER A 133 11.08 -9.26 -4.23
CA SER A 133 10.88 -9.02 -5.66
C SER A 133 10.32 -7.63 -5.90
N TYR A 134 10.43 -7.16 -7.13
CA TYR A 134 9.88 -5.88 -7.58
C TYR A 134 8.47 -6.05 -8.15
N ALA A 135 7.64 -5.06 -7.98
CA ALA A 135 6.41 -4.89 -8.74
C ALA A 135 6.64 -3.90 -9.87
N VAL A 136 6.14 -4.21 -11.05
CA VAL A 136 6.15 -3.31 -12.19
C VAL A 136 5.06 -2.26 -11.99
N LEU A 137 5.48 -1.01 -11.84
CA LEU A 137 4.62 0.17 -11.65
C LEU A 137 4.27 0.83 -13.00
N ASP A 138 5.19 0.82 -13.94
CA ASP A 138 4.97 1.16 -15.34
C ASP A 138 5.90 0.26 -16.18
N ALA A 139 5.33 -0.44 -17.13
CA ALA A 139 6.10 -1.31 -18.02
C ALA A 139 6.92 -0.53 -19.07
N GLY A 140 6.74 0.79 -19.12
CA GLY A 140 7.47 1.64 -20.05
C GLY A 140 7.32 1.20 -21.50
N PHE A 141 8.46 1.08 -22.19
CA PHE A 141 8.56 0.76 -23.61
C PHE A 141 9.09 -0.66 -23.88
N VAL A 142 9.08 -1.54 -22.87
CA VAL A 142 9.74 -2.85 -22.91
C VAL A 142 8.86 -3.94 -23.55
N ASN A 143 7.54 -3.72 -23.67
CA ASN A 143 6.57 -4.76 -23.98
C ASN A 143 6.46 -5.16 -25.43
N LYS A 144 6.76 -4.26 -26.35
CA LYS A 144 6.70 -4.53 -27.79
C LYS A 144 7.80 -3.72 -28.47
N LEU A 145 8.65 -4.42 -29.16
CA LEU A 145 9.69 -3.82 -29.97
C LEU A 145 9.26 -3.85 -31.44
N VAL A 146 9.48 -2.76 -32.13
CA VAL A 146 9.29 -2.66 -33.57
C VAL A 146 10.64 -2.27 -34.15
N VAL A 147 11.12 -3.04 -35.11
CA VAL A 147 12.34 -2.75 -35.84
C VAL A 147 12.01 -1.91 -37.05
N LEU A 148 12.66 -0.78 -37.16
CA LEU A 148 12.57 0.11 -38.31
C LEU A 148 13.87 0.06 -39.04
N ARG A 149 13.84 -0.32 -40.32
CA ARG A 149 15.00 -0.43 -41.20
C ARG A 149 15.27 0.92 -41.81
N HIS A 150 16.54 1.39 -41.76
CA HIS A 150 16.98 2.61 -42.47
C HIS A 150 17.16 2.30 -43.95
N ASP A 151 16.60 3.16 -44.79
CA ASP A 151 16.87 3.28 -46.25
C ASP A 151 16.57 2.07 -47.17
N GLY A 152 15.57 1.25 -46.88
CA GLY A 152 15.13 0.21 -47.85
C GLY A 152 16.22 -0.81 -48.29
N ASP A 153 17.46 -0.55 -48.00
CA ASP A 153 18.61 -1.40 -48.25
C ASP A 153 19.29 -1.72 -46.90
N LEU A 154 19.13 -2.94 -46.46
CA LEU A 154 19.57 -3.46 -45.15
C LEU A 154 21.08 -3.59 -45.02
N ARG A 155 21.86 -3.26 -46.09
CA ARG A 155 23.28 -3.52 -46.13
C ARG A 155 24.07 -2.22 -45.99
N THR A 156 24.79 -2.07 -44.88
CA THR A 156 25.87 -1.09 -44.80
C THR A 156 27.00 -1.46 -45.75
N ARG A 157 27.86 -0.51 -46.14
CA ARG A 157 29.09 -0.76 -46.93
C ARG A 157 30.02 -1.81 -46.30
N ALA A 158 29.87 -2.14 -45.02
CA ALA A 158 30.63 -3.13 -44.28
C ALA A 158 29.88 -4.48 -44.05
N GLY A 159 28.65 -4.65 -44.60
CA GLY A 159 27.89 -5.88 -44.46
C GLY A 159 26.99 -5.95 -43.22
N GLY A 160 27.00 -4.95 -42.36
CA GLY A 160 26.08 -4.86 -41.19
C GLY A 160 24.72 -4.27 -41.55
N MET A 161 23.75 -4.38 -40.63
CA MET A 161 22.38 -3.89 -40.82
C MET A 161 22.15 -2.69 -39.89
N ASN A 162 21.69 -1.58 -40.47
CA ASN A 162 21.23 -0.44 -39.67
C ASN A 162 19.74 -0.61 -39.34
N ALA A 163 19.43 -0.78 -38.07
CA ALA A 163 18.06 -0.89 -37.62
C ALA A 163 17.84 -0.10 -36.33
N ALA A 164 16.79 0.69 -36.31
CA ALA A 164 16.32 1.35 -35.08
C ALA A 164 15.29 0.45 -34.37
N VAL A 165 15.52 0.20 -33.10
CA VAL A 165 14.58 -0.56 -32.28
C VAL A 165 13.75 0.42 -31.46
N VAL A 166 12.45 0.42 -31.72
CA VAL A 166 11.47 1.28 -31.06
C VAL A 166 10.66 0.46 -30.06
N GLY A 167 10.72 0.83 -28.81
CA GLY A 167 9.89 0.27 -27.77
C GLY A 167 8.50 0.89 -27.73
N LEU A 168 7.46 0.07 -27.62
CA LEU A 168 6.07 0.51 -27.53
C LEU A 168 5.52 0.29 -26.13
N SER A 169 4.83 1.30 -25.57
CA SER A 169 4.09 1.17 -24.31
C SER A 169 2.81 0.37 -24.48
N GLU A 170 2.19 -0.01 -23.37
CA GLU A 170 0.81 -0.50 -23.37
C GLU A 170 -0.16 0.57 -23.91
N VAL A 171 -1.26 0.11 -24.50
CA VAL A 171 -2.33 0.99 -24.97
C VAL A 171 -3.10 1.51 -23.75
N LYS A 172 -3.22 2.83 -23.62
CA LYS A 172 -4.04 3.46 -22.58
C LYS A 172 -5.26 4.13 -23.18
N GLU A 173 -6.43 3.88 -22.60
CA GLU A 173 -7.64 4.63 -22.93
C GLU A 173 -7.50 6.07 -22.43
N VAL A 174 -7.69 7.05 -23.30
CA VAL A 174 -7.55 8.47 -22.95
C VAL A 174 -8.91 9.05 -22.61
N LYS A 175 -9.91 8.80 -23.47
CA LYS A 175 -11.27 9.33 -23.30
C LYS A 175 -12.27 8.50 -24.06
N THR A 176 -13.49 8.38 -23.51
CA THR A 176 -14.62 7.70 -24.14
C THR A 176 -15.68 8.74 -24.55
N PHE A 177 -16.24 8.57 -25.74
CA PHE A 177 -17.25 9.46 -26.32
C PHE A 177 -18.50 8.68 -26.71
N ALA A 178 -19.65 9.29 -26.55
CA ALA A 178 -20.92 8.71 -27.00
C ALA A 178 -21.15 8.96 -28.51
N ALA A 179 -20.65 10.09 -29.04
CA ALA A 179 -20.82 10.45 -30.44
C ALA A 179 -19.53 10.24 -31.26
N LYS A 180 -19.67 9.68 -32.47
CA LYS A 180 -18.55 9.42 -33.38
C LYS A 180 -17.83 10.68 -33.85
N ASP A 181 -18.57 11.75 -34.07
CA ASP A 181 -18.01 12.99 -34.61
C ASP A 181 -17.17 13.74 -33.57
N GLU A 182 -17.59 13.71 -32.29
CA GLU A 182 -16.80 14.23 -31.17
C GLU A 182 -15.49 13.44 -31.00
N ALA A 183 -15.56 12.12 -31.11
CA ALA A 183 -14.41 11.26 -31.02
C ALA A 183 -13.40 11.50 -32.17
N LYS A 184 -13.89 11.71 -33.40
CA LYS A 184 -13.04 12.07 -34.54
C LYS A 184 -12.40 13.43 -34.39
N ALA A 185 -13.13 14.42 -33.87
CA ALA A 185 -12.58 15.75 -33.59
C ALA A 185 -11.47 15.70 -32.53
N ALA A 186 -11.67 14.90 -31.47
CA ALA A 186 -10.67 14.68 -30.44
C ALA A 186 -9.42 13.96 -30.98
N LEU A 187 -9.59 12.97 -31.87
CA LEU A 187 -8.47 12.32 -32.58
C LEU A 187 -7.71 13.31 -33.45
N ALA A 188 -8.40 14.13 -34.24
CA ALA A 188 -7.78 15.14 -35.10
C ALA A 188 -6.97 16.12 -34.27
N GLN A 189 -7.49 16.60 -33.14
CA GLN A 189 -6.78 17.48 -32.22
C GLN A 189 -5.54 16.80 -31.60
N ALA A 190 -5.64 15.52 -31.26
CA ALA A 190 -4.50 14.76 -30.71
C ALA A 190 -3.37 14.56 -31.72
N LEU A 191 -3.69 14.54 -33.02
CA LEU A 191 -2.71 14.38 -34.11
C LEU A 191 -2.02 15.70 -34.53
N GLU A 192 -2.39 16.85 -33.99
CA GLU A 192 -1.74 18.14 -34.24
C GLU A 192 -0.35 18.28 -33.59
N GLY A 193 0.02 17.38 -32.68
CA GLY A 193 1.33 17.38 -32.02
C GLY A 193 2.48 16.99 -32.97
N GLU A 194 3.66 17.60 -32.78
CA GLU A 194 4.84 17.36 -33.64
C GLU A 194 5.35 15.91 -33.68
N LEU A 195 5.10 15.15 -32.61
CA LEU A 195 5.49 13.74 -32.44
C LEU A 195 4.27 12.83 -32.29
N CYS A 196 3.12 13.24 -32.85
CA CYS A 196 1.88 12.50 -32.80
C CYS A 196 1.51 11.94 -34.17
N ALA A 197 1.05 10.68 -34.20
CA ALA A 197 0.62 10.02 -35.43
C ALA A 197 -0.55 9.07 -35.15
N ASP A 198 -1.21 8.62 -36.22
CA ASP A 198 -2.23 7.57 -36.13
C ASP A 198 -1.57 6.20 -35.90
N GLU A 199 -2.17 5.35 -35.06
CA GLU A 199 -1.67 4.01 -34.73
C GLU A 199 -1.58 3.09 -35.97
N SER A 200 -2.33 3.38 -37.03
CA SER A 200 -2.25 2.65 -38.30
C SER A 200 -0.85 2.74 -38.93
N LEU A 201 -0.09 3.81 -38.64
CA LEU A 201 1.31 3.94 -39.07
C LEU A 201 2.18 2.80 -38.53
N LEU A 202 2.00 2.42 -37.26
CA LEU A 202 2.73 1.28 -36.65
C LEU A 202 2.36 -0.07 -37.26
N SER A 203 1.09 -0.28 -37.57
CA SER A 203 0.65 -1.51 -38.25
C SER A 203 1.19 -1.58 -39.68
N SER A 204 1.17 -0.47 -40.38
CA SER A 204 1.72 -0.37 -41.73
C SER A 204 3.23 -0.63 -41.78
N VAL A 205 3.99 -0.16 -40.77
CA VAL A 205 5.43 -0.45 -40.66
C VAL A 205 5.67 -1.95 -40.36
N ARG A 206 4.84 -2.60 -39.57
CA ARG A 206 4.91 -4.05 -39.37
C ARG A 206 4.68 -4.84 -40.66
N ASP A 207 3.71 -4.43 -41.45
CA ASP A 207 3.41 -5.06 -42.72
C ASP A 207 4.54 -4.85 -43.74
N LEU A 208 5.20 -3.67 -43.71
CA LEU A 208 6.38 -3.36 -44.53
C LEU A 208 7.60 -4.25 -44.23
N ASN A 209 7.83 -4.58 -42.95
CA ASN A 209 8.91 -5.50 -42.56
C ASN A 209 8.69 -6.94 -43.10
N ASN A 210 7.44 -7.28 -43.44
CA ASN A 210 7.04 -8.59 -44.01
C ASN A 210 6.84 -8.60 -45.54
N ILE A 211 6.89 -7.43 -46.21
CA ILE A 211 6.58 -7.31 -47.64
C ILE A 211 7.79 -6.76 -48.37
N ALA A 212 8.25 -7.53 -49.34
CA ALA A 212 9.30 -7.15 -50.30
C ALA A 212 8.80 -6.19 -51.40
N ASP A 213 7.84 -5.32 -51.14
CA ASP A 213 7.20 -4.48 -52.19
C ASP A 213 7.62 -3.00 -52.10
N ASN A 214 8.22 -2.54 -53.16
CA ASN A 214 8.63 -1.13 -53.43
C ASN A 214 7.42 -0.25 -53.85
N SER A 215 6.34 -0.22 -53.09
CA SER A 215 5.22 0.65 -53.40
C SER A 215 5.43 2.07 -52.93
N ALA A 216 4.95 3.08 -53.69
CA ALA A 216 5.05 4.50 -53.32
C ALA A 216 4.39 4.83 -51.96
N ALA A 217 3.41 4.02 -51.55
CA ALA A 217 2.77 4.11 -50.23
C ALA A 217 3.71 3.66 -49.10
N ALA A 218 4.48 2.60 -49.35
CA ALA A 218 5.48 2.10 -48.39
C ALA A 218 6.63 3.11 -48.20
N ALA A 219 7.08 3.72 -49.24
CA ALA A 219 8.12 4.78 -49.17
C ALA A 219 7.66 6.01 -48.38
N LYS A 220 6.40 6.41 -48.52
CA LYS A 220 5.83 7.53 -47.75
C LYS A 220 5.74 7.22 -46.26
N ILE A 221 5.25 6.04 -45.88
CA ILE A 221 5.13 5.60 -44.51
C ILE A 221 6.50 5.48 -43.85
N ALA A 222 7.49 4.93 -44.56
CA ALA A 222 8.86 4.85 -44.08
C ALA A 222 9.45 6.26 -43.87
N GLY A 223 9.18 7.21 -44.79
CA GLY A 223 9.61 8.60 -44.67
C GLY A 223 8.98 9.31 -43.45
N ASP A 224 7.69 9.13 -43.23
CA ASP A 224 6.98 9.73 -42.08
C ASP A 224 7.54 9.20 -40.75
N MET A 225 7.77 7.89 -40.63
CA MET A 225 8.39 7.29 -39.44
C MET A 225 9.84 7.74 -39.26
N GLN A 226 10.61 7.82 -40.31
CA GLN A 226 12.01 8.27 -40.24
C GLN A 226 12.09 9.73 -39.78
N ALA A 227 11.20 10.60 -40.24
CA ALA A 227 11.13 11.98 -39.79
C ALA A 227 10.76 12.08 -38.29
N MET A 228 9.89 11.22 -37.79
CA MET A 228 9.56 11.13 -36.38
C MET A 228 10.75 10.60 -35.55
N LEU A 229 11.46 9.59 -36.03
CA LEU A 229 12.65 9.03 -35.37
C LEU A 229 13.77 10.05 -35.27
N GLU A 230 14.05 10.81 -36.36
CA GLU A 230 15.06 11.87 -36.32
C GLU A 230 14.76 12.93 -35.27
N LYS A 231 13.50 13.31 -35.12
CA LYS A 231 13.05 14.24 -34.06
C LYS A 231 13.08 13.60 -32.66
N SER A 232 13.04 12.28 -32.54
CA SER A 232 13.05 11.56 -31.26
C SER A 232 14.44 11.13 -30.77
N LYS A 233 15.52 11.41 -31.55
CA LYS A 233 16.89 11.02 -31.18
C LYS A 233 17.37 11.56 -29.83
N ASP A 234 16.82 12.68 -29.36
CA ASP A 234 17.09 13.23 -28.03
C ASP A 234 16.30 12.57 -26.91
N GLY A 235 15.75 11.37 -27.13
CA GLY A 235 14.95 10.63 -26.15
C GLY A 235 13.50 11.09 -26.01
N ALA A 236 13.02 11.88 -26.96
CA ALA A 236 11.62 12.32 -26.99
C ALA A 236 10.68 11.16 -27.25
N VAL A 237 9.50 11.21 -26.64
CA VAL A 237 8.47 10.17 -26.73
C VAL A 237 7.51 10.50 -27.87
N MET A 238 7.34 9.54 -28.78
CA MET A 238 6.33 9.60 -29.84
C MET A 238 4.99 9.11 -29.31
N GLU A 239 3.89 9.69 -29.76
CA GLU A 239 2.55 9.28 -29.36
C GLU A 239 1.72 8.83 -30.56
N PHE A 240 1.11 7.68 -30.44
CA PHE A 240 0.23 7.08 -31.45
C PHE A 240 -1.18 6.99 -30.91
N TYR A 241 -2.14 7.49 -31.70
CA TYR A 241 -3.52 7.53 -31.30
C TYR A 241 -4.36 6.65 -32.22
N SER A 242 -5.36 5.99 -31.65
CA SER A 242 -6.35 5.20 -32.39
C SER A 242 -7.74 5.36 -31.80
N LEU A 243 -8.75 5.24 -32.65
CA LEU A 243 -10.13 5.27 -32.24
C LEU A 243 -10.72 3.86 -32.36
N LYS A 244 -11.19 3.30 -31.25
CA LYS A 244 -11.89 2.01 -31.22
C LYS A 244 -13.37 2.19 -30.93
N GLU A 245 -14.22 1.49 -31.69
CA GLU A 245 -15.65 1.37 -31.44
C GLU A 245 -15.86 0.24 -30.44
N ARG A 246 -16.59 0.50 -29.38
CA ARG A 246 -17.01 -0.47 -28.36
C ARG A 246 -18.53 -0.46 -28.31
N THR A 247 -19.15 -1.64 -28.39
CA THR A 247 -20.60 -1.79 -28.23
C THR A 247 -20.85 -2.50 -26.91
N ALA A 248 -21.54 -1.83 -25.98
CA ALA A 248 -21.99 -2.40 -24.72
C ALA A 248 -23.49 -2.10 -24.57
N ASP A 249 -24.27 -3.10 -24.18
CA ASP A 249 -25.74 -3.01 -23.99
C ASP A 249 -26.53 -2.42 -25.16
N GLY A 250 -26.02 -2.58 -26.40
CA GLY A 250 -26.64 -2.04 -27.60
C GLY A 250 -26.29 -0.58 -27.92
N GLU A 251 -25.59 0.11 -27.04
CA GLU A 251 -25.08 1.45 -27.29
C GLU A 251 -23.63 1.39 -27.81
N LYS A 252 -23.37 2.22 -28.83
CA LYS A 252 -22.03 2.36 -29.40
C LYS A 252 -21.30 3.51 -28.72
N THR A 253 -20.13 3.22 -28.17
CA THR A 253 -19.20 4.18 -27.60
C THR A 253 -17.90 4.17 -28.39
N TYR A 254 -17.22 5.30 -28.46
CA TYR A 254 -15.95 5.48 -29.17
C TYR A 254 -14.86 5.82 -28.18
N VAL A 255 -13.82 4.96 -28.15
CA VAL A 255 -12.71 5.09 -27.19
C VAL A 255 -11.47 5.57 -27.93
N LEU A 256 -10.97 6.74 -27.53
CA LEU A 256 -9.68 7.26 -27.97
C LEU A 256 -8.57 6.57 -27.19
N ASN A 257 -7.75 5.81 -27.85
CA ASN A 257 -6.59 5.13 -27.29
C ASN A 257 -5.32 5.87 -27.63
N ARG A 258 -4.35 5.83 -26.72
CA ARG A 258 -3.01 6.36 -26.90
C ARG A 258 -1.99 5.26 -26.62
N ARG A 259 -0.99 5.14 -27.50
CA ARG A 259 0.21 4.34 -27.30
C ARG A 259 1.42 5.23 -27.44
N ARG A 260 2.35 5.15 -26.52
CA ARG A 260 3.62 5.89 -26.59
C ARG A 260 4.70 4.98 -27.17
N ALA A 261 5.63 5.56 -27.88
CA ALA A 261 6.78 4.89 -28.44
C ALA A 261 8.05 5.70 -28.14
N LYS A 262 9.16 5.01 -27.92
CA LYS A 262 10.46 5.62 -27.68
C LYS A 262 11.53 4.83 -28.43
N LEU A 263 12.52 5.53 -28.99
CA LEU A 263 13.70 4.90 -29.55
C LEU A 263 14.51 4.31 -28.39
N VAL A 264 14.67 2.98 -28.40
CA VAL A 264 15.37 2.24 -27.33
C VAL A 264 16.78 1.90 -27.75
N HIS A 265 17.00 1.59 -29.03
CA HIS A 265 18.29 1.21 -29.57
C HIS A 265 18.44 1.73 -31.02
N ASP A 266 19.53 2.34 -31.33
CA ASP A 266 19.84 2.87 -32.65
C ASP A 266 21.30 2.50 -32.99
N GLU A 267 21.52 1.18 -33.20
CA GLU A 267 22.84 0.65 -33.50
C GLU A 267 22.79 -0.29 -34.71
N SER A 268 23.98 -0.48 -35.33
CA SER A 268 24.15 -1.44 -36.39
C SER A 268 24.35 -2.84 -35.87
N PHE A 269 23.53 -3.78 -36.32
CA PHE A 269 23.72 -5.20 -36.08
C PHE A 269 24.67 -5.80 -37.13
N GLU A 270 25.56 -6.71 -36.72
CA GLU A 270 26.53 -7.33 -37.62
C GLU A 270 25.87 -8.31 -38.61
N SER A 271 24.76 -8.91 -38.19
CA SER A 271 24.01 -9.89 -39.01
C SER A 271 22.51 -9.90 -38.73
N GLU A 272 21.72 -10.46 -39.67
CA GLU A 272 20.27 -10.70 -39.50
C GLU A 272 20.00 -11.72 -38.38
N GLU A 273 20.92 -12.64 -38.16
CA GLU A 273 20.84 -13.65 -37.09
C GLU A 273 20.98 -12.98 -35.71
N GLU A 274 21.86 -12.00 -35.57
CA GLU A 274 22.05 -11.23 -34.33
C GLU A 274 20.80 -10.38 -34.00
N LEU A 275 20.23 -9.69 -34.98
CA LEU A 275 18.97 -8.97 -34.85
C LEU A 275 17.82 -9.92 -34.46
N THR A 276 17.73 -11.08 -35.10
CA THR A 276 16.69 -12.06 -34.83
C THR A 276 16.86 -12.62 -33.42
N ALA A 277 18.08 -12.98 -33.01
CA ALA A 277 18.37 -13.45 -31.66
C ALA A 277 18.05 -12.38 -30.59
N PHE A 278 18.36 -11.11 -30.85
CA PHE A 278 17.99 -9.99 -29.99
C PHE A 278 16.47 -9.86 -29.85
N LEU A 279 15.73 -9.93 -30.96
CA LEU A 279 14.27 -9.86 -30.94
C LEU A 279 13.63 -11.06 -30.24
N GLU A 280 14.11 -12.29 -30.47
CA GLU A 280 13.64 -13.48 -29.78
C GLU A 280 13.91 -13.43 -28.26
N GLN A 281 15.07 -12.91 -27.86
CA GLN A 281 15.39 -12.70 -26.45
C GLN A 281 14.42 -11.73 -25.79
N MET A 282 13.99 -10.70 -26.54
CA MET A 282 13.11 -9.65 -26.04
C MET A 282 11.61 -9.99 -26.15
N GLU A 283 11.18 -10.74 -27.18
CA GLU A 283 9.78 -11.18 -27.37
C GLU A 283 9.37 -12.30 -26.41
N GLY A 284 10.34 -13.05 -25.86
CA GLY A 284 10.07 -14.25 -25.03
C GLY A 284 9.32 -13.97 -23.74
N GLU A 285 9.27 -12.72 -23.25
CA GLU A 285 8.63 -12.40 -21.97
C GLU A 285 8.08 -10.98 -21.94
N SER A 286 6.82 -10.81 -22.32
CA SER A 286 6.14 -9.53 -22.15
C SER A 286 6.06 -9.15 -20.66
N ILE A 287 6.56 -7.95 -20.32
CA ILE A 287 6.45 -7.39 -18.98
C ILE A 287 5.13 -6.62 -18.90
N THR A 288 4.28 -7.02 -17.96
CA THR A 288 2.97 -6.39 -17.78
C THR A 288 2.92 -5.54 -16.50
N TYR A 289 2.08 -4.52 -16.53
CA TYR A 289 1.75 -3.74 -15.34
C TYR A 289 1.28 -4.65 -14.19
N LYS A 290 1.73 -4.38 -12.98
CA LYS A 290 1.52 -5.21 -11.76
C LYS A 290 2.23 -6.58 -11.76
N GLN A 291 3.04 -6.90 -12.77
CA GLN A 291 3.84 -8.12 -12.76
C GLN A 291 4.91 -8.06 -11.68
N VAL A 292 5.22 -9.22 -11.10
CA VAL A 292 6.30 -9.32 -10.10
C VAL A 292 7.53 -9.94 -10.76
N ILE A 293 8.62 -9.19 -10.73
CA ILE A 293 9.92 -9.58 -11.31
C ILE A 293 10.99 -9.66 -10.22
N ASN A 294 11.94 -10.56 -10.39
CA ASN A 294 13.06 -10.70 -9.48
C ASN A 294 14.27 -9.84 -9.92
N ASP A 295 15.25 -9.69 -9.05
CA ASP A 295 16.48 -8.92 -9.29
C ASP A 295 17.22 -9.36 -10.56
N ARG A 296 17.27 -10.68 -10.81
CA ARG A 296 17.95 -11.24 -11.97
C ARG A 296 17.29 -10.79 -13.27
N LYS A 297 15.95 -10.91 -13.35
CA LYS A 297 15.20 -10.50 -14.54
C LYS A 297 15.27 -8.99 -14.79
N LEU A 298 15.27 -8.18 -13.71
CA LEU A 298 15.44 -6.74 -13.85
C LEU A 298 16.79 -6.41 -14.48
N ARG A 299 17.88 -7.02 -14.03
CA ARG A 299 19.21 -6.84 -14.61
C ARG A 299 19.29 -7.32 -16.06
N GLU A 300 18.72 -8.48 -16.39
CA GLU A 300 18.64 -8.98 -17.75
C GLU A 300 17.97 -7.96 -18.70
N ILE A 301 16.97 -7.23 -18.21
CA ILE A 301 16.30 -6.17 -18.97
C ILE A 301 17.18 -4.92 -19.09
N GLU A 302 17.80 -4.49 -17.99
CA GLU A 302 18.68 -3.33 -17.95
C GLU A 302 19.92 -3.55 -18.81
N ASP A 303 20.49 -4.75 -18.79
CA ASP A 303 21.64 -5.13 -19.62
C ASP A 303 21.29 -5.18 -21.10
N ALA A 304 20.06 -5.58 -21.46
CA ALA A 304 19.64 -5.71 -22.86
C ALA A 304 19.11 -4.42 -23.48
N LEU A 305 18.41 -3.57 -22.71
CA LEU A 305 17.70 -2.39 -23.23
C LEU A 305 18.21 -1.06 -22.65
N GLY A 306 19.16 -1.10 -21.74
CA GLY A 306 19.64 0.06 -21.00
C GLY A 306 18.84 0.33 -19.71
N GLU A 307 19.30 1.34 -18.97
CA GLU A 307 18.74 1.70 -17.67
C GLU A 307 17.28 2.19 -17.77
N SER A 308 16.61 2.23 -16.63
CA SER A 308 15.19 2.61 -16.51
C SER A 308 14.85 3.98 -17.11
N ASP A 309 15.82 4.91 -17.17
CA ASP A 309 15.66 6.22 -17.80
C ASP A 309 15.48 6.13 -19.32
N VAL A 310 16.08 5.13 -19.96
CA VAL A 310 15.95 4.87 -21.39
C VAL A 310 14.66 4.10 -21.68
N THR A 311 14.42 3.03 -20.95
CA THR A 311 13.27 2.13 -21.17
C THR A 311 11.95 2.66 -20.64
N GLY A 312 11.98 3.63 -19.72
CA GLY A 312 10.81 4.10 -19.00
C GLY A 312 10.17 3.04 -18.07
N LEU A 313 10.87 1.93 -17.85
CA LEU A 313 10.43 0.88 -16.93
C LEU A 313 10.50 1.37 -15.49
N LYS A 314 9.37 1.48 -14.82
CA LYS A 314 9.31 1.84 -13.41
C LYS A 314 8.97 0.63 -12.57
N VAL A 315 9.88 0.28 -11.68
CA VAL A 315 9.70 -0.82 -10.73
C VAL A 315 9.80 -0.33 -9.30
N GLY A 316 9.16 -1.02 -8.39
CA GLY A 316 9.21 -0.66 -6.98
C GLY A 316 9.13 -1.87 -6.06
N MET A 317 9.61 -1.72 -4.84
CA MET A 317 9.57 -2.75 -3.80
C MET A 317 8.84 -2.27 -2.55
N GLY A 318 8.40 -3.22 -1.74
CA GLY A 318 7.81 -2.94 -0.44
C GLY A 318 6.41 -2.36 -0.49
N ALA A 319 5.96 -1.85 0.65
CA ALA A 319 4.64 -1.24 0.77
C ALA A 319 4.51 0.08 -0.01
N GLU A 320 5.62 0.74 -0.33
CA GLU A 320 5.65 1.95 -1.15
C GLU A 320 5.14 1.67 -2.56
N ALA A 321 5.65 0.63 -3.22
CA ALA A 321 5.18 0.18 -4.52
C ALA A 321 3.69 -0.21 -4.49
N ILE A 322 3.27 -0.94 -3.46
CA ILE A 322 1.85 -1.30 -3.29
C ILE A 322 0.97 -0.07 -3.12
N ARG A 323 1.44 0.95 -2.38
CA ARG A 323 0.72 2.22 -2.22
C ARG A 323 0.56 2.94 -3.55
N GLU A 324 1.61 3.03 -4.36
CA GLU A 324 1.56 3.62 -5.70
C GLU A 324 0.55 2.88 -6.60
N LEU A 325 0.58 1.55 -6.62
CA LEU A 325 -0.40 0.75 -7.35
C LEU A 325 -1.84 1.01 -6.86
N LEU A 326 -2.06 1.13 -5.55
CA LEU A 326 -3.37 1.41 -4.97
C LEU A 326 -3.87 2.83 -5.29
N MET A 327 -2.97 3.81 -5.35
CA MET A 327 -3.31 5.19 -5.76
C MET A 327 -3.69 5.28 -7.24
N ALA A 328 -3.12 4.42 -8.08
CA ALA A 328 -3.40 4.36 -9.52
C ALA A 328 -4.70 3.60 -9.86
N VAL A 329 -5.37 2.98 -8.87
CA VAL A 329 -6.62 2.24 -9.10
C VAL A 329 -7.77 3.20 -9.32
N ASP A 330 -8.38 3.15 -10.50
CA ASP A 330 -9.67 3.77 -10.77
C ASP A 330 -10.80 2.80 -10.37
N LEU A 331 -11.52 3.15 -9.31
CA LEU A 331 -12.60 2.30 -8.77
C LEU A 331 -13.80 2.18 -9.70
N GLU A 332 -14.05 3.19 -10.57
CA GLU A 332 -15.18 3.16 -11.50
C GLU A 332 -14.89 2.23 -12.65
N GLU A 333 -13.70 2.37 -13.24
CA GLU A 333 -13.24 1.53 -14.33
C GLU A 333 -13.11 0.05 -13.89
N GLU A 334 -12.51 -0.20 -12.73
CA GLU A 334 -12.37 -1.55 -12.18
C GLU A 334 -13.74 -2.19 -11.83
N SER A 335 -14.73 -1.39 -11.43
CA SER A 335 -16.12 -1.86 -11.24
C SER A 335 -16.75 -2.27 -12.57
N ARG A 336 -16.55 -1.47 -13.62
CA ARG A 336 -17.04 -1.75 -14.97
C ARG A 336 -16.45 -3.05 -15.52
N LEU A 337 -15.12 -3.19 -15.48
CA LEU A 337 -14.41 -4.39 -15.93
C LEU A 337 -14.86 -5.66 -15.19
N ALA A 338 -15.03 -5.55 -13.87
CA ALA A 338 -15.50 -6.69 -13.09
C ALA A 338 -16.94 -7.08 -13.40
N LYS A 339 -17.84 -6.13 -13.74
CA LYS A 339 -19.20 -6.40 -14.20
C LYS A 339 -19.20 -7.09 -15.57
N GLU A 340 -18.42 -6.61 -16.52
CA GLU A 340 -18.27 -7.24 -17.85
C GLU A 340 -17.85 -8.72 -17.74
N ILE A 341 -16.92 -9.05 -16.82
CA ILE A 341 -16.53 -10.43 -16.57
C ILE A 341 -17.68 -11.28 -16.03
N ILE A 342 -18.54 -10.71 -15.18
CA ILE A 342 -19.70 -11.42 -14.62
C ILE A 342 -20.77 -11.66 -15.69
N GLU A 343 -21.01 -10.69 -16.58
CA GLU A 343 -22.01 -10.71 -17.64
C GLU A 343 -21.59 -11.57 -18.84
N SER A 344 -20.27 -11.66 -19.12
CA SER A 344 -19.72 -12.45 -20.25
C SER A 344 -19.88 -13.97 -20.12
N ASN A 345 -20.77 -14.46 -19.25
CA ASN A 345 -20.99 -15.89 -18.97
C ASN A 345 -19.73 -16.67 -18.53
N ALA A 346 -18.74 -15.97 -17.98
CA ALA A 346 -17.59 -16.62 -17.39
C ALA A 346 -18.04 -17.60 -16.30
N THR A 347 -17.64 -18.87 -16.43
CA THR A 347 -18.00 -19.94 -15.50
C THR A 347 -16.86 -20.21 -14.51
N GLY A 348 -17.20 -20.77 -13.35
CA GLY A 348 -16.24 -21.29 -12.39
C GLY A 348 -15.46 -20.22 -11.59
N PRO A 349 -14.15 -20.44 -11.33
CA PRO A 349 -13.35 -19.63 -10.40
C PRO A 349 -13.20 -18.16 -10.79
N LYS A 350 -13.20 -17.83 -12.10
CA LYS A 350 -13.08 -16.46 -12.61
C LYS A 350 -14.26 -15.60 -12.18
N ARG A 351 -15.48 -16.12 -12.33
CA ARG A 351 -16.71 -15.42 -11.92
C ARG A 351 -16.74 -15.17 -10.40
N VAL A 352 -16.39 -16.19 -9.60
CA VAL A 352 -16.34 -16.06 -8.13
C VAL A 352 -15.31 -15.02 -7.71
N LYS A 353 -14.16 -14.94 -8.37
CA LYS A 353 -13.14 -13.91 -8.12
C LYS A 353 -13.65 -12.52 -8.46
N ALA A 354 -14.33 -12.36 -9.62
CA ALA A 354 -14.91 -11.09 -10.04
C ALA A 354 -16.01 -10.60 -9.09
N ILE A 355 -16.88 -11.50 -8.59
CA ILE A 355 -17.89 -11.15 -7.58
C ILE A 355 -17.24 -10.63 -6.29
N LYS A 356 -16.25 -11.34 -5.76
CA LYS A 356 -15.52 -10.89 -4.55
C LYS A 356 -14.78 -9.58 -4.76
N ARG A 357 -14.29 -9.34 -5.98
CA ARG A 357 -13.61 -8.09 -6.34
C ARG A 357 -14.58 -6.91 -6.36
N ILE A 358 -15.74 -7.09 -7.00
CA ILE A 358 -16.78 -6.06 -7.07
C ILE A 358 -17.30 -5.67 -5.68
N GLU A 359 -17.49 -6.65 -4.77
CA GLU A 359 -17.90 -6.36 -3.39
C GLU A 359 -16.96 -5.38 -2.69
N ILE A 360 -15.64 -5.55 -2.88
CA ILE A 360 -14.64 -4.68 -2.25
C ILE A 360 -14.61 -3.32 -2.95
N ILE A 361 -14.63 -3.27 -4.27
CA ILE A 361 -14.64 -2.03 -5.05
C ILE A 361 -15.85 -1.16 -4.66
N GLU A 362 -17.05 -1.76 -4.63
CA GLU A 362 -18.27 -1.06 -4.25
C GLU A 362 -18.26 -0.62 -2.77
N ALA A 363 -17.62 -1.41 -1.88
CA ALA A 363 -17.44 -1.01 -0.49
C ALA A 363 -16.56 0.25 -0.37
N PHE A 364 -15.48 0.36 -1.15
CA PHE A 364 -14.63 1.56 -1.20
C PHE A 364 -15.39 2.75 -1.80
N ARG A 365 -16.09 2.57 -2.93
CA ARG A 365 -16.91 3.62 -3.56
C ARG A 365 -17.95 4.21 -2.61
N LYS A 366 -18.73 3.35 -1.96
CA LYS A 366 -19.82 3.75 -1.05
C LYS A 366 -19.34 4.39 0.23
N SER A 367 -18.20 3.95 0.76
CA SER A 367 -17.66 4.46 2.03
C SER A 367 -16.84 5.73 1.89
N GLY A 368 -16.41 6.09 0.67
CA GLY A 368 -15.47 7.19 0.43
C GLY A 368 -14.06 6.95 0.97
N ASN A 369 -13.74 5.71 1.39
CA ASN A 369 -12.39 5.35 1.78
C ASN A 369 -11.49 5.24 0.54
N LYS A 370 -10.24 5.71 0.66
CA LYS A 370 -9.26 5.58 -0.41
C LYS A 370 -8.47 4.27 -0.25
N PRO A 371 -8.20 3.54 -1.35
CA PRO A 371 -7.45 2.29 -1.32
C PRO A 371 -6.07 2.41 -0.69
N GLU A 372 -5.37 3.53 -0.94
CA GLU A 372 -4.02 3.78 -0.41
C GLU A 372 -3.97 3.88 1.13
N TRP A 373 -5.11 4.10 1.82
CA TRP A 373 -5.16 4.10 3.29
C TRP A 373 -4.94 2.72 3.91
N MET A 374 -4.97 1.65 3.11
CA MET A 374 -4.56 0.31 3.56
C MET A 374 -3.04 0.18 3.77
N VAL A 375 -2.28 1.19 3.33
CA VAL A 375 -0.84 1.33 3.56
C VAL A 375 -0.61 2.47 4.54
N LEU A 376 0.01 2.16 5.66
CA LEU A 376 0.23 3.10 6.75
C LEU A 376 1.49 3.94 6.49
N THR A 377 1.36 5.25 6.55
CA THR A 377 2.49 6.20 6.62
C THR A 377 2.63 6.78 8.02
N VAL A 378 1.55 6.78 8.79
CA VAL A 378 1.47 7.22 10.18
C VAL A 378 0.86 6.12 11.01
N LEU A 379 1.48 5.78 12.12
CA LEU A 379 1.00 4.74 13.05
C LEU A 379 0.41 5.39 14.30
N PRO A 380 -0.85 5.10 14.67
CA PRO A 380 -1.44 5.62 15.89
C PRO A 380 -0.85 4.94 17.13
N VAL A 381 -0.61 5.71 18.17
CA VAL A 381 -0.18 5.22 19.49
C VAL A 381 -1.34 5.36 20.46
N ILE A 382 -1.81 4.22 20.97
CA ILE A 382 -2.94 4.21 21.90
C ILE A 382 -2.59 4.85 23.25
N PRO A 383 -3.57 5.39 23.99
CA PRO A 383 -3.36 6.02 25.28
C PRO A 383 -2.58 5.16 26.29
N PRO A 384 -1.74 5.74 27.14
CA PRO A 384 -0.92 5.01 28.12
C PRO A 384 -1.70 4.14 29.08
N ASP A 385 -2.89 4.57 29.52
CA ASP A 385 -3.70 3.81 30.48
C ASP A 385 -4.34 2.54 29.87
N LEU A 386 -4.36 2.44 28.52
CA LEU A 386 -4.77 1.22 27.83
C LEU A 386 -3.62 0.21 27.66
N ARG A 387 -2.37 0.65 27.94
CA ARG A 387 -1.14 -0.16 27.93
C ARG A 387 -0.29 0.14 29.17
N PRO A 388 -0.83 -0.08 30.36
CA PRO A 388 -0.23 0.40 31.60
C PRO A 388 1.13 -0.22 31.89
N MET A 389 1.94 0.52 32.66
CA MET A 389 3.17 0.07 33.27
C MET A 389 3.06 0.28 34.77
N VAL A 390 3.05 -0.81 35.54
CA VAL A 390 2.76 -0.81 36.97
C VAL A 390 4.02 -1.22 37.72
N GLN A 391 4.36 -0.48 38.78
CA GLN A 391 5.42 -0.87 39.69
C GLN A 391 4.94 -1.95 40.64
N LEU A 392 5.70 -3.04 40.72
CA LEU A 392 5.49 -4.15 41.64
C LEU A 392 6.33 -3.92 42.91
N ASP A 393 5.94 -4.64 43.96
CA ASP A 393 6.74 -4.71 45.18
C ASP A 393 8.18 -5.19 44.86
N GLY A 394 9.17 -4.51 45.45
CA GLY A 394 10.58 -4.76 45.18
C GLY A 394 11.16 -3.96 43.98
N GLY A 395 10.49 -2.90 43.52
CA GLY A 395 11.04 -1.94 42.55
C GLY A 395 11.02 -2.44 41.09
N ARG A 396 10.45 -3.61 40.82
CA ARG A 396 10.26 -4.14 39.46
C ARG A 396 9.03 -3.55 38.81
N PHE A 397 9.04 -3.43 37.47
CA PHE A 397 7.93 -2.94 36.70
C PHE A 397 7.28 -4.06 35.88
N ALA A 398 5.96 -4.18 35.94
CA ALA A 398 5.17 -4.96 35.00
C ALA A 398 4.68 -4.05 33.89
N SER A 399 4.99 -4.39 32.67
CA SER A 399 4.61 -3.62 31.48
C SER A 399 3.68 -4.44 30.59
N SER A 400 2.74 -3.75 29.94
CA SER A 400 1.95 -4.35 28.87
C SER A 400 2.84 -4.76 27.70
N ASP A 401 2.54 -5.90 27.08
CA ASP A 401 3.25 -6.42 25.91
C ASP A 401 3.27 -5.39 24.74
N LEU A 402 2.22 -4.56 24.63
CA LEU A 402 2.15 -3.50 23.61
C LEU A 402 3.28 -2.48 23.73
N ASN A 403 3.73 -2.18 24.93
CA ASN A 403 4.85 -1.24 25.10
C ASN A 403 6.13 -1.79 24.49
N ASP A 404 6.41 -3.09 24.61
CA ASP A 404 7.56 -3.72 23.99
C ASP A 404 7.45 -3.73 22.47
N LEU A 405 6.25 -4.03 21.93
CA LEU A 405 5.99 -3.98 20.50
C LEU A 405 6.15 -2.57 19.93
N TYR A 406 5.60 -1.53 20.58
CA TYR A 406 5.83 -0.13 20.17
C TYR A 406 7.29 0.27 20.23
N ARG A 407 8.02 -0.12 21.29
CA ARG A 407 9.47 0.14 21.40
C ARG A 407 10.25 -0.45 20.23
N ARG A 408 9.91 -1.68 19.81
CA ARG A 408 10.52 -2.33 18.64
C ARG A 408 10.26 -1.54 17.36
N VAL A 409 9.03 -1.06 17.15
CA VAL A 409 8.68 -0.23 15.99
C VAL A 409 9.49 1.06 16.00
N ILE A 410 9.51 1.81 17.12
CA ILE A 410 10.24 3.08 17.23
C ILE A 410 11.73 2.88 16.99
N ASN A 411 12.34 1.86 17.59
CA ASN A 411 13.76 1.56 17.40
C ASN A 411 14.09 1.27 15.93
N ARG A 412 13.29 0.45 15.25
CA ARG A 412 13.47 0.16 13.80
C ARG A 412 13.27 1.40 12.96
N ASN A 413 12.23 2.19 13.26
CA ASN A 413 11.93 3.42 12.55
C ASN A 413 13.07 4.45 12.67
N ASN A 414 13.57 4.68 13.88
CA ASN A 414 14.66 5.62 14.14
C ASN A 414 15.98 5.15 13.49
N ARG A 415 16.23 3.84 13.49
CA ARG A 415 17.39 3.25 12.81
C ARG A 415 17.29 3.45 11.31
N LEU A 416 16.11 3.21 10.71
CA LEU A 416 15.87 3.43 9.30
C LEU A 416 16.02 4.90 8.92
N LYS A 417 15.43 5.85 9.69
CA LYS A 417 15.60 7.28 9.47
C LYS A 417 17.07 7.66 9.41
N ARG A 418 17.87 7.24 10.40
CA ARG A 418 19.31 7.49 10.42
C ARG A 418 20.07 6.90 9.23
N MET A 419 19.70 5.70 8.77
CA MET A 419 20.36 5.08 7.62
C MET A 419 20.06 5.82 6.33
N ILE A 420 18.83 6.28 6.14
CA ILE A 420 18.44 7.10 4.99
C ILE A 420 19.21 8.44 5.01
N GLU A 421 19.28 9.11 6.17
CA GLU A 421 20.00 10.38 6.34
C GLU A 421 21.52 10.24 6.06
N LEU A 422 22.10 9.08 6.39
CA LEU A 422 23.53 8.79 6.15
C LEU A 422 23.82 8.30 4.73
N GLY A 423 22.82 8.17 3.86
CA GLY A 423 23.01 7.63 2.51
C GLY A 423 23.52 6.19 2.48
N ALA A 424 23.05 5.34 3.40
CA ALA A 424 23.49 3.95 3.48
C ALA A 424 23.16 3.16 2.19
N PRO A 425 23.96 2.12 1.85
CA PRO A 425 23.72 1.29 0.67
C PRO A 425 22.28 0.75 0.62
N GLU A 426 21.72 0.71 -0.58
CA GLU A 426 20.31 0.36 -0.82
C GLU A 426 19.93 -1.01 -0.22
N MET A 427 20.82 -2.00 -0.30
CA MET A 427 20.60 -3.34 0.29
C MET A 427 20.35 -3.29 1.79
N ILE A 428 21.07 -2.42 2.51
CA ILE A 428 20.92 -2.25 3.96
C ILE A 428 19.59 -1.55 4.25
N VAL A 429 19.27 -0.49 3.48
CA VAL A 429 18.00 0.24 3.62
C VAL A 429 16.80 -0.67 3.34
N LYS A 430 16.84 -1.50 2.28
CA LYS A 430 15.82 -2.51 1.97
C LYS A 430 15.60 -3.47 3.14
N ASN A 431 16.67 -3.96 3.75
CA ASN A 431 16.58 -4.87 4.89
C ASN A 431 15.96 -4.19 6.14
N GLU A 432 16.33 -2.93 6.44
CA GLU A 432 15.73 -2.19 7.56
C GLU A 432 14.26 -1.84 7.29
N LYS A 433 13.89 -1.50 6.06
CA LYS A 433 12.47 -1.31 5.64
C LYS A 433 11.67 -2.60 5.88
N ARG A 434 12.23 -3.77 5.51
CA ARG A 434 11.61 -5.08 5.77
C ARG A 434 11.42 -5.35 7.26
N MET A 435 12.45 -5.07 8.07
CA MET A 435 12.37 -5.25 9.52
C MET A 435 11.36 -4.30 10.18
N LEU A 436 11.18 -3.08 9.64
CA LEU A 436 10.13 -2.15 10.08
C LEU A 436 8.74 -2.71 9.76
N GLN A 437 8.54 -3.24 8.54
CA GLN A 437 7.29 -3.91 8.15
C GLN A 437 6.96 -5.06 9.12
N GLU A 438 7.93 -5.93 9.41
CA GLU A 438 7.75 -7.06 10.35
C GLU A 438 7.44 -6.59 11.78
N ALA A 439 8.05 -5.50 12.24
CA ALA A 439 7.77 -4.95 13.58
C ALA A 439 6.33 -4.40 13.68
N VAL A 440 5.85 -3.71 12.65
CA VAL A 440 4.47 -3.20 12.61
C VAL A 440 3.47 -4.36 12.48
N ASP A 441 3.77 -5.37 11.67
CA ASP A 441 2.95 -6.59 11.56
C ASP A 441 2.76 -7.27 12.91
N ALA A 442 3.85 -7.41 13.69
CA ALA A 442 3.79 -8.00 15.02
C ALA A 442 2.99 -7.13 16.02
N LEU A 443 3.05 -5.81 15.91
CA LEU A 443 2.26 -4.90 16.75
C LEU A 443 0.75 -5.08 16.47
N ILE A 444 0.36 -5.20 15.20
CA ILE A 444 -1.04 -5.30 14.80
C ILE A 444 -1.58 -6.72 15.04
N ASP A 445 -0.89 -7.75 14.54
CA ASP A 445 -1.34 -9.16 14.63
C ASP A 445 -0.14 -10.12 14.73
N ASN A 446 0.40 -10.27 15.93
CA ASN A 446 1.56 -11.14 16.18
C ASN A 446 1.24 -12.60 15.85
N GLY A 447 2.12 -13.26 15.10
CA GLY A 447 1.95 -14.66 14.67
C GLY A 447 1.10 -14.84 13.39
N ARG A 448 0.57 -13.76 12.81
CA ARG A 448 -0.15 -13.83 11.54
C ARG A 448 0.74 -14.25 10.37
N ARG A 449 2.03 -13.87 10.43
CA ARG A 449 3.06 -14.25 9.47
C ARG A 449 4.19 -15.00 10.19
N GLY A 450 4.21 -16.30 10.04
CA GLY A 450 5.27 -17.14 10.60
C GLY A 450 5.24 -17.28 12.12
N LYS A 451 6.41 -17.47 12.73
CA LYS A 451 6.55 -17.69 14.16
C LYS A 451 6.29 -16.40 14.96
N PRO A 452 5.42 -16.41 15.96
CA PRO A 452 5.12 -15.22 16.76
C PRO A 452 6.34 -14.76 17.56
N LEU A 453 6.42 -13.46 17.79
CA LEU A 453 7.41 -12.88 18.71
C LEU A 453 7.05 -13.25 20.14
N SER A 454 8.03 -13.75 20.87
CA SER A 454 7.88 -14.16 22.27
C SER A 454 8.67 -13.24 23.20
N GLY A 455 8.21 -13.14 24.44
CA GLY A 455 8.89 -12.48 25.54
C GLY A 455 9.95 -13.40 26.21
N PRO A 456 10.58 -12.94 27.33
CA PRO A 456 11.63 -13.68 28.02
C PRO A 456 11.22 -15.07 28.52
N SER A 457 9.93 -15.28 28.81
CA SER A 457 9.38 -16.56 29.27
C SER A 457 8.89 -17.46 28.12
N ASN A 458 9.31 -17.22 26.90
CA ASN A 458 8.84 -17.90 25.69
C ASN A 458 7.31 -17.79 25.45
N ARG A 459 6.64 -16.90 26.18
CA ARG A 459 5.22 -16.57 26.00
C ARG A 459 5.08 -15.61 24.83
N GLU A 460 4.13 -15.87 23.95
CA GLU A 460 3.79 -14.97 22.84
C GLU A 460 3.37 -13.59 23.35
N LEU A 461 3.89 -12.53 22.74
CA LEU A 461 3.51 -11.17 23.04
C LEU A 461 2.10 -10.87 22.50
N LYS A 462 1.25 -10.31 23.35
CA LYS A 462 -0.14 -9.99 23.00
C LYS A 462 -0.19 -8.71 22.15
N SER A 463 -0.55 -8.88 20.88
CA SER A 463 -0.69 -7.77 19.91
C SER A 463 -2.03 -7.04 20.05
N LEU A 464 -2.26 -5.99 19.26
CA LEU A 464 -3.54 -5.26 19.20
C LEU A 464 -4.71 -6.21 18.84
N SER A 465 -4.53 -7.08 17.82
CA SER A 465 -5.51 -8.10 17.46
C SER A 465 -5.75 -9.09 18.61
N GLY A 466 -4.67 -9.48 19.32
CA GLY A 466 -4.74 -10.37 20.48
C GLY A 466 -5.51 -9.78 21.66
N LEU A 467 -5.59 -8.45 21.77
CA LEU A 467 -6.41 -7.77 22.78
C LEU A 467 -7.92 -7.87 22.48
N LEU A 468 -8.28 -8.07 21.21
CA LEU A 468 -9.70 -8.12 20.78
C LEU A 468 -10.22 -9.53 20.68
N ARG A 469 -9.37 -10.49 20.27
CA ARG A 469 -9.74 -11.89 19.96
C ARG A 469 -9.71 -12.82 21.17
N GLY A 470 -10.41 -13.95 21.03
CA GLY A 470 -10.36 -15.08 21.94
C GLY A 470 -11.15 -14.90 23.24
N LYS A 471 -11.03 -15.88 24.14
CA LYS A 471 -11.76 -15.91 25.43
C LYS A 471 -11.38 -14.75 26.35
N GLN A 472 -10.12 -14.31 26.30
CA GLN A 472 -9.55 -13.21 27.09
C GLN A 472 -9.50 -11.88 26.30
N GLY A 473 -10.17 -11.83 25.16
CA GLY A 473 -10.28 -10.62 24.36
C GLY A 473 -11.36 -9.68 24.86
N ARG A 474 -11.25 -8.42 24.44
CA ARG A 474 -12.16 -7.33 24.87
C ARG A 474 -13.63 -7.64 24.60
N PHE A 475 -13.97 -8.24 23.47
CA PHE A 475 -15.36 -8.58 23.13
C PHE A 475 -15.95 -9.59 24.10
N ARG A 476 -15.26 -10.73 24.32
CA ARG A 476 -15.81 -11.82 25.15
C ARG A 476 -15.68 -11.58 26.65
N GLN A 477 -14.60 -10.91 27.09
CA GLN A 477 -14.31 -10.76 28.53
C GLN A 477 -14.92 -9.50 29.14
N ASN A 478 -15.09 -8.41 28.36
CA ASN A 478 -15.47 -7.10 28.89
C ASN A 478 -16.75 -6.51 28.30
N LEU A 479 -17.17 -6.95 27.09
CA LEU A 479 -18.36 -6.41 26.41
C LEU A 479 -19.55 -7.36 26.44
N LEU A 480 -19.38 -8.63 26.07
CA LEU A 480 -20.46 -9.64 26.15
C LEU A 480 -20.78 -10.07 27.58
N GLY A 481 -19.84 -9.92 28.50
CA GLY A 481 -20.01 -10.19 29.90
C GLY A 481 -18.98 -9.43 30.71
N LYS A 482 -19.38 -8.95 31.89
CA LYS A 482 -18.50 -8.23 32.83
C LYS A 482 -18.62 -8.89 34.21
N ARG A 483 -17.54 -8.77 34.99
CA ARG A 483 -17.63 -9.02 36.43
C ARG A 483 -18.40 -7.86 37.07
N VAL A 484 -19.37 -8.18 37.89
CA VAL A 484 -20.22 -7.18 38.51
C VAL A 484 -20.12 -7.30 40.04
N ASP A 485 -20.36 -6.19 40.74
CA ASP A 485 -20.48 -6.16 42.20
C ASP A 485 -21.79 -6.78 42.64
N TYR A 486 -21.93 -7.04 43.93
CA TYR A 486 -23.10 -7.67 44.53
C TYR A 486 -23.45 -9.03 43.90
N SER A 487 -22.47 -9.81 43.53
CA SER A 487 -22.60 -11.13 42.94
C SER A 487 -21.73 -12.14 43.70
N GLY A 488 -22.21 -13.35 43.81
CA GLY A 488 -21.51 -14.44 44.48
C GLY A 488 -21.68 -15.74 43.76
N ARG A 489 -20.82 -16.70 44.06
CA ARG A 489 -20.90 -18.07 43.55
C ARG A 489 -20.50 -19.04 44.63
N SER A 490 -21.33 -20.09 44.80
CA SER A 490 -21.04 -21.18 45.73
C SER A 490 -21.40 -22.52 45.11
N VAL A 491 -20.96 -23.58 45.73
CA VAL A 491 -21.37 -24.96 45.38
C VAL A 491 -22.83 -25.15 45.73
N ILE A 492 -23.60 -25.75 44.85
CA ILE A 492 -24.99 -26.16 45.10
C ILE A 492 -25.00 -27.58 45.66
N VAL A 493 -25.76 -27.72 46.72
CA VAL A 493 -25.98 -29.02 47.39
C VAL A 493 -27.46 -29.31 47.49
N VAL A 494 -27.82 -30.55 47.78
CA VAL A 494 -29.23 -30.96 48.04
C VAL A 494 -29.74 -30.33 49.31
N GLY A 495 -31.01 -29.87 49.30
CA GLY A 495 -31.74 -29.36 50.47
C GLY A 495 -33.07 -30.11 50.65
N PRO A 496 -33.05 -31.30 51.24
CA PRO A 496 -34.25 -32.16 51.29
C PRO A 496 -35.41 -31.53 52.03
N GLU A 497 -35.16 -30.55 52.89
CA GLU A 497 -36.19 -29.83 53.64
C GLU A 497 -36.83 -28.68 52.86
N LEU A 498 -36.24 -28.30 51.73
CA LEU A 498 -36.72 -27.19 50.91
C LEU A 498 -37.80 -27.66 49.93
N LYS A 499 -38.85 -26.86 49.79
CA LYS A 499 -39.88 -27.08 48.75
C LYS A 499 -39.24 -26.71 47.35
N ILE A 500 -39.82 -27.24 46.26
CA ILE A 500 -39.29 -27.12 44.88
C ILE A 500 -39.12 -25.67 44.43
N TYR A 501 -39.84 -24.73 45.00
CA TYR A 501 -39.76 -23.30 44.73
C TYR A 501 -38.87 -22.53 45.72
N GLN A 502 -38.21 -23.21 46.65
CA GLN A 502 -37.35 -22.60 47.68
C GLN A 502 -35.89 -22.90 47.39
N CYS A 503 -35.01 -21.95 47.68
CA CYS A 503 -33.56 -22.13 47.71
C CYS A 503 -32.98 -21.56 49.00
N GLY A 504 -31.95 -22.19 49.53
CA GLY A 504 -31.20 -21.70 50.68
C GLY A 504 -29.94 -20.97 50.20
N LEU A 505 -29.68 -19.80 50.75
CA LEU A 505 -28.46 -19.05 50.56
C LEU A 505 -27.66 -18.99 51.86
N PRO A 506 -26.28 -19.06 51.78
CA PRO A 506 -25.45 -18.76 52.92
C PRO A 506 -25.75 -17.36 53.46
N LYS A 507 -25.84 -17.21 54.78
CA LYS A 507 -26.11 -15.92 55.42
C LYS A 507 -25.14 -14.85 55.03
N GLU A 508 -23.85 -15.17 54.91
CA GLU A 508 -22.77 -14.26 54.51
C GLU A 508 -22.90 -13.78 53.04
N MET A 509 -23.47 -14.61 52.16
CA MET A 509 -23.80 -14.18 50.80
C MET A 509 -25.03 -13.29 50.73
N ALA A 510 -25.98 -13.52 51.60
CA ALA A 510 -27.25 -12.78 51.64
C ALA A 510 -27.08 -11.37 52.22
N ILE A 511 -26.20 -11.19 53.24
CA ILE A 511 -25.83 -9.90 53.82
C ILE A 511 -25.02 -9.06 52.85
#